data_c10db3b8e9b78b2e6e43bfa6b424df3f
#
_entry.id   c10db3b8e9b78b2e6e43bfa6b424df3f
#
_cell.length_a   1.000
_cell.length_b   1.000
_cell.length_c   1.000
_cell.angle_alpha   90.00
_cell.angle_beta   90.00
_cell.angle_gamma   90.00
#
_symmetry.space_group_name_H-M   'P 1'
#
loop_
_entity.id
_entity.type
_entity.pdbx_description
1 polymer ?
#
loop_
_entity_poly.entity_id
_entity_poly.type
_entity_poly.pdbx_seq_one_letter_code
_entity_poly.pdbx_strand_id
1 'polypeptide(L)'
;VSDGGATALEATADPATGDDADAAGHAARRARFLREQLPDWIFVVAAVATVPLVLFVFGKDQWFLRDEWFVIAGPDGLQLFEPNAGSHWIAVPRLIYAVLWRVFGITTYWPYQLSNVLLHVLAIVMLRVIIRRSGVSNWLATAAAAPLLLFGPGSQAIVFGFQVGFTGSLAWGLAQLVLADTEGGFKRRDLLALGCGLLAITSSGIGVTTSIMVGIALLLRRNWRMAALHSIPLLGIYAIWARVEHASSGSQVGRPSAMELIRWDRDTIAATFAELAHIGVLGWLIVALLVVGVALAIGPWRDKPWDEIRRQWAMPVAMFVSIFIFASMTGMGRWFSGEAGARSSRYLYLQAVLLMPVVAMCAQEVARRWARLTPVLVVALVLPFPFNLSAFDDDIGLGKSFVEQRKYILTTAVR
;
A
#
# COMPACT_ATOMS: atom_id res chain seq x y z
N VAL A 1 19.48 86.47 -17.59
CA VAL A 1 19.79 86.56 -16.18
C VAL A 1 18.72 85.88 -15.40
N SER A 2 18.97 84.88 -14.73
CA SER A 2 18.64 84.29 -13.47
C SER A 2 18.37 82.77 -13.58
N ASP A 3 19.36 82.06 -13.06
CA ASP A 3 19.37 80.72 -12.65
C ASP A 3 18.23 80.41 -11.67
N GLY A 4 17.57 79.25 -11.87
CA GLY A 4 16.68 78.64 -10.93
C GLY A 4 17.01 77.14 -10.80
N GLY A 5 17.97 76.82 -9.92
CA GLY A 5 18.36 75.48 -9.61
C GLY A 5 17.23 74.71 -8.96
N ALA A 6 16.80 73.60 -9.61
CA ALA A 6 15.93 72.60 -9.04
C ALA A 6 16.81 71.52 -8.32
N THR A 7 16.84 71.58 -6.99
CA THR A 7 17.41 70.55 -6.11
C THR A 7 16.57 69.29 -6.20
N ALA A 8 17.08 68.26 -6.85
CA ALA A 8 16.55 66.92 -6.81
C ALA A 8 16.78 66.35 -5.38
N LEU A 9 15.68 66.12 -4.64
CA LEU A 9 15.68 65.30 -3.44
C LEU A 9 15.86 63.85 -3.86
N GLU A 10 17.11 63.36 -3.82
CA GLU A 10 17.39 61.92 -3.80
C GLU A 10 16.76 61.33 -2.53
N ALA A 11 15.66 60.60 -2.73
CA ALA A 11 15.14 59.73 -1.69
C ALA A 11 16.15 58.62 -1.49
N THR A 12 17.00 58.73 -0.47
CA THR A 12 17.80 57.63 0.05
C THR A 12 16.85 56.53 0.52
N ALA A 13 16.72 55.47 -0.28
CA ALA A 13 16.12 54.21 0.18
C ALA A 13 17.03 53.72 1.32
N ASP A 14 16.46 53.65 2.51
CA ASP A 14 17.09 53.12 3.70
C ASP A 14 17.47 51.65 3.40
N PRO A 15 18.73 51.23 3.48
CA PRO A 15 19.06 49.82 3.27
C PRO A 15 18.42 49.03 4.42
N ALA A 16 17.52 48.12 4.09
CA ALA A 16 16.94 47.18 5.04
C ALA A 16 18.05 46.68 5.95
N THR A 17 17.88 46.90 7.26
CA THR A 17 18.91 46.56 8.25
C THR A 17 19.19 45.05 8.15
N GLY A 18 20.46 44.61 8.33
CA GLY A 18 20.86 43.22 8.19
C GLY A 18 19.97 42.24 9.00
N ASP A 19 19.42 42.73 10.11
CA ASP A 19 18.47 42.00 10.97
C ASP A 19 17.16 41.63 10.27
N ASP A 20 16.60 42.49 9.39
CA ASP A 20 15.38 42.22 8.65
C ASP A 20 15.61 41.18 7.54
N ALA A 21 16.77 41.17 6.89
CA ALA A 21 17.15 40.18 5.90
C ALA A 21 17.40 38.81 6.54
N ASP A 22 18.00 38.76 7.72
CA ASP A 22 18.22 37.55 8.50
C ASP A 22 16.88 36.97 9.04
N ALA A 23 15.99 37.82 9.55
CA ALA A 23 14.67 37.45 10.01
C ALA A 23 13.82 36.87 8.86
N ALA A 24 13.83 37.47 7.68
CA ALA A 24 13.17 36.94 6.48
C ALA A 24 13.77 35.60 6.04
N GLY A 25 15.11 35.45 6.09
CA GLY A 25 15.77 34.17 5.80
C GLY A 25 15.42 33.07 6.78
N HIS A 26 15.29 33.36 8.07
CA HIS A 26 14.84 32.41 9.09
C HIS A 26 13.38 32.02 8.91
N ALA A 27 12.48 32.96 8.62
CA ALA A 27 11.08 32.69 8.34
C ALA A 27 10.89 31.81 7.10
N ALA A 28 11.65 32.09 6.03
CA ALA A 28 11.62 31.27 4.80
C ALA A 28 12.12 29.84 5.06
N ARG A 29 13.22 29.65 5.80
CA ARG A 29 13.73 28.32 6.20
C ARG A 29 12.71 27.55 7.05
N ARG A 30 12.11 28.21 8.03
CA ARG A 30 11.06 27.63 8.88
C ARG A 30 9.82 27.23 8.07
N ALA A 31 9.37 28.08 7.15
CA ALA A 31 8.24 27.77 6.28
C ALA A 31 8.53 26.58 5.37
N ARG A 32 9.75 26.49 4.80
CA ARG A 32 10.18 25.34 4.00
C ARG A 32 10.25 24.05 4.84
N PHE A 33 10.80 24.11 6.04
CA PHE A 33 10.83 22.98 6.96
C PHE A 33 9.42 22.47 7.26
N LEU A 34 8.52 23.35 7.69
CA LEU A 34 7.14 22.98 8.02
C LEU A 34 6.36 22.42 6.83
N ARG A 35 6.62 22.91 5.62
CA ARG A 35 5.90 22.50 4.41
C ARG A 35 6.44 21.20 3.81
N GLU A 36 7.75 21.01 3.77
CA GLU A 36 8.40 19.96 3.00
C GLU A 36 9.02 18.86 3.89
N GLN A 37 9.74 19.25 4.94
CA GLN A 37 10.52 18.29 5.73
C GLN A 37 9.74 17.68 6.89
N LEU A 38 8.92 18.47 7.58
CA LEU A 38 8.18 17.98 8.74
C LEU A 38 7.25 16.80 8.40
N PRO A 39 6.46 16.81 7.30
CA PRO A 39 5.65 15.65 6.93
C PRO A 39 6.51 14.41 6.62
N ASP A 40 7.71 14.58 6.05
CA ASP A 40 8.62 13.47 5.79
C ASP A 40 9.14 12.87 7.10
N TRP A 41 9.54 13.71 8.07
CA TRP A 41 9.97 13.24 9.39
C TRP A 41 8.83 12.55 10.16
N ILE A 42 7.62 13.11 10.13
CA ILE A 42 6.45 12.48 10.77
C ILE A 42 6.23 11.09 10.18
N PHE A 43 6.29 10.96 8.85
CA PHE A 43 6.11 9.66 8.20
C PHE A 43 7.22 8.67 8.56
N VAL A 44 8.48 9.10 8.53
CA VAL A 44 9.63 8.24 8.88
C VAL A 44 9.53 7.77 10.33
N VAL A 45 9.23 8.67 11.26
CA VAL A 45 9.05 8.33 12.68
C VAL A 45 7.90 7.34 12.85
N ALA A 46 6.74 7.57 12.18
CA ALA A 46 5.60 6.66 12.23
C ALA A 46 5.97 5.28 11.66
N ALA A 47 6.67 5.22 10.51
CA ALA A 47 7.09 3.97 9.88
C ALA A 47 8.07 3.18 10.76
N VAL A 48 9.05 3.85 11.39
CA VAL A 48 9.98 3.20 12.31
C VAL A 48 9.28 2.75 13.59
N ALA A 49 8.39 3.57 14.15
CA ALA A 49 7.64 3.23 15.36
C ALA A 49 6.64 2.08 15.14
N THR A 50 6.14 1.88 13.92
CA THR A 50 5.25 0.76 13.59
C THR A 50 5.88 -0.58 13.92
N VAL A 51 7.17 -0.77 13.66
CA VAL A 51 7.85 -2.06 13.89
C VAL A 51 7.77 -2.49 15.36
N PRO A 52 8.29 -1.74 16.34
CA PRO A 52 8.19 -2.15 17.74
C PRO A 52 6.75 -2.17 18.27
N LEU A 53 5.87 -1.27 17.80
CA LEU A 53 4.46 -1.28 18.20
C LEU A 53 3.76 -2.57 17.76
N VAL A 54 3.94 -3.00 16.51
CA VAL A 54 3.32 -4.25 16.04
C VAL A 54 3.93 -5.46 16.74
N LEU A 55 5.25 -5.53 16.92
CA LEU A 55 5.90 -6.70 17.50
C LEU A 55 5.65 -6.84 19.02
N PHE A 56 5.71 -5.74 19.76
CA PHE A 56 5.77 -5.79 21.22
C PHE A 56 4.53 -5.26 21.93
N VAL A 57 3.61 -4.62 21.21
CA VAL A 57 2.34 -4.14 21.78
C VAL A 57 1.18 -4.94 21.21
N PHE A 58 0.95 -4.85 19.89
CA PHE A 58 -0.21 -5.48 19.26
C PHE A 58 -0.04 -6.99 19.01
N GLY A 59 1.14 -7.43 18.61
CA GLY A 59 1.43 -8.81 18.22
C GLY A 59 2.20 -9.64 19.25
N LYS A 60 2.41 -9.14 20.48
CA LYS A 60 3.25 -9.78 21.51
C LYS A 60 2.83 -11.21 21.87
N ASP A 61 1.54 -11.51 21.82
CA ASP A 61 0.96 -12.80 22.19
C ASP A 61 0.68 -13.70 20.98
N GLN A 62 1.14 -13.32 19.78
CA GLN A 62 0.97 -14.11 18.57
C GLN A 62 1.90 -15.33 18.54
N TRP A 63 1.41 -16.37 17.91
CA TRP A 63 2.10 -17.65 17.73
C TRP A 63 1.73 -18.22 16.36
N PHE A 64 2.43 -19.26 15.94
CA PHE A 64 2.16 -19.96 14.68
C PHE A 64 0.71 -20.40 14.54
N LEU A 65 0.10 -20.08 13.40
CA LEU A 65 -1.29 -20.31 13.11
C LEU A 65 -1.44 -21.29 11.94
N ARG A 66 -2.38 -22.23 12.07
CA ARG A 66 -2.91 -23.11 11.00
C ARG A 66 -1.99 -23.36 9.80
N ASP A 67 -2.03 -22.44 8.82
CA ASP A 67 -1.31 -22.57 7.55
C ASP A 67 0.21 -22.47 7.71
N GLU A 68 0.71 -21.86 8.79
CA GLU A 68 2.15 -21.78 9.06
C GLU A 68 2.74 -23.14 9.35
N TRP A 69 1.97 -24.02 9.96
CA TRP A 69 2.42 -25.38 10.25
C TRP A 69 2.65 -26.21 8.97
N PHE A 70 1.89 -25.95 7.90
CA PHE A 70 2.17 -26.58 6.59
C PHE A 70 3.49 -26.09 5.99
N VAL A 71 3.89 -24.85 6.27
CA VAL A 71 5.15 -24.29 5.79
C VAL A 71 6.33 -24.82 6.63
N ILE A 72 6.13 -24.98 7.94
CA ILE A 72 7.15 -25.41 8.90
C ILE A 72 7.31 -26.95 8.91
N ALA A 73 6.20 -27.67 8.97
CA ALA A 73 6.18 -29.14 9.08
C ALA A 73 6.10 -29.85 7.72
N GLY A 74 6.32 -29.12 6.64
CA GLY A 74 6.33 -29.68 5.30
C GLY A 74 7.37 -30.81 5.16
N PRO A 75 7.13 -31.76 4.25
CA PRO A 75 8.05 -32.86 4.04
C PRO A 75 9.46 -32.40 3.68
N ASP A 76 10.43 -33.32 3.77
CA ASP A 76 11.85 -33.07 3.57
C ASP A 76 12.14 -32.24 2.30
N GLY A 77 12.64 -31.01 2.49
CA GLY A 77 13.05 -30.11 1.42
C GLY A 77 12.24 -28.81 1.34
N LEU A 78 12.78 -27.85 0.56
CA LEU A 78 12.23 -26.50 0.47
C LEU A 78 10.93 -26.39 -0.33
N GLN A 79 10.52 -27.42 -1.04
CA GLN A 79 9.26 -27.50 -1.84
C GLN A 79 8.86 -26.17 -2.50
N LEU A 80 9.83 -25.47 -3.10
CA LEU A 80 9.65 -24.10 -3.58
C LEU A 80 8.58 -23.94 -4.68
N PHE A 81 8.26 -25.05 -5.35
CA PHE A 81 7.29 -25.05 -6.45
C PHE A 81 5.91 -25.54 -6.03
N GLU A 82 5.77 -26.22 -4.91
CA GLU A 82 4.47 -26.73 -4.45
C GLU A 82 3.52 -25.58 -4.05
N PRO A 83 2.24 -25.68 -4.42
CA PRO A 83 1.26 -24.69 -4.02
C PRO A 83 0.94 -24.75 -2.52
N ASN A 84 0.61 -23.61 -1.93
CA ASN A 84 0.06 -23.56 -0.58
C ASN A 84 -1.42 -23.95 -0.60
N ALA A 85 -1.79 -24.98 0.16
CA ALA A 85 -3.16 -25.52 0.20
C ALA A 85 -3.80 -25.69 -1.21
N GLY A 86 -2.98 -25.99 -2.21
CA GLY A 86 -3.41 -26.20 -3.60
C GLY A 86 -3.69 -24.96 -4.43
N SER A 87 -3.41 -23.75 -3.96
CA SER A 87 -3.87 -22.54 -4.66
C SER A 87 -2.83 -21.48 -4.98
N HIS A 88 -1.80 -21.29 -4.17
CA HIS A 88 -0.89 -20.15 -4.34
C HIS A 88 0.59 -20.57 -4.37
N TRP A 89 1.37 -19.93 -5.22
CA TRP A 89 2.83 -20.03 -5.20
C TRP A 89 3.41 -19.20 -4.07
N ILE A 90 4.09 -19.86 -3.13
CA ILE A 90 4.64 -19.23 -1.93
C ILE A 90 6.14 -19.53 -1.74
N ALA A 91 6.92 -19.58 -2.83
CA ALA A 91 8.34 -19.89 -2.78
C ALA A 91 9.13 -18.92 -1.88
N VAL A 92 8.88 -17.61 -1.99
CA VAL A 92 9.55 -16.59 -1.14
C VAL A 92 9.18 -16.74 0.33
N PRO A 93 7.91 -16.85 0.75
CA PRO A 93 7.54 -17.18 2.12
C PRO A 93 8.21 -18.43 2.66
N ARG A 94 8.23 -19.53 1.89
CA ARG A 94 8.90 -20.79 2.29
C ARG A 94 10.38 -20.60 2.53
N LEU A 95 11.06 -19.86 1.65
CA LEU A 95 12.48 -19.56 1.83
C LEU A 95 12.73 -18.74 3.10
N ILE A 96 11.93 -17.72 3.35
CA ILE A 96 12.01 -16.90 4.57
C ILE A 96 11.82 -17.79 5.80
N TYR A 97 10.75 -18.60 5.83
CA TYR A 97 10.46 -19.50 6.96
C TYR A 97 11.54 -20.55 7.16
N ALA A 98 12.10 -21.13 6.09
CA ALA A 98 13.17 -22.10 6.18
C ALA A 98 14.45 -21.50 6.81
N VAL A 99 14.79 -20.25 6.47
CA VAL A 99 15.93 -19.55 7.08
C VAL A 99 15.63 -19.24 8.55
N LEU A 100 14.47 -18.69 8.85
CA LEU A 100 14.07 -18.32 10.22
C LEU A 100 13.98 -19.57 11.12
N TRP A 101 13.46 -20.66 10.58
CA TRP A 101 13.42 -21.94 11.30
C TRP A 101 14.81 -22.45 11.69
N ARG A 102 15.77 -22.40 10.76
CA ARG A 102 17.15 -22.84 11.06
C ARG A 102 17.85 -21.97 12.09
N VAL A 103 17.52 -20.68 12.15
CA VAL A 103 18.19 -19.72 13.05
C VAL A 103 17.49 -19.63 14.41
N PHE A 104 16.17 -19.59 14.45
CA PHE A 104 15.37 -19.27 15.65
C PHE A 104 14.51 -20.45 16.12
N GLY A 105 14.29 -21.48 15.30
CA GLY A 105 13.35 -22.57 15.63
C GLY A 105 11.93 -22.05 15.85
N ILE A 106 11.14 -22.79 16.65
CA ILE A 106 9.75 -22.43 17.02
C ILE A 106 9.61 -21.81 18.41
N THR A 107 10.69 -21.63 19.13
CA THR A 107 10.64 -21.14 20.52
C THR A 107 10.23 -19.67 20.60
N THR A 108 10.49 -18.92 19.55
CA THR A 108 10.19 -17.49 19.47
C THR A 108 9.52 -17.13 18.13
N TYR A 109 8.45 -16.35 18.18
CA TYR A 109 7.66 -16.01 16.99
C TYR A 109 7.98 -14.64 16.39
N TRP A 110 8.50 -13.69 17.17
CA TRP A 110 8.74 -12.33 16.71
C TRP A 110 9.62 -12.20 15.45
N PRO A 111 10.60 -13.09 15.12
CA PRO A 111 11.37 -12.95 13.89
C PRO A 111 10.53 -13.20 12.63
N TYR A 112 9.54 -14.09 12.74
CA TYR A 112 8.59 -14.38 11.66
C TYR A 112 7.64 -13.20 11.45
N GLN A 113 7.13 -12.61 12.54
CA GLN A 113 6.37 -11.36 12.47
C GLN A 113 7.20 -10.21 11.90
N LEU A 114 8.46 -10.06 12.31
CA LEU A 114 9.34 -8.99 11.84
C LEU A 114 9.48 -9.02 10.33
N SER A 115 9.62 -10.20 9.73
CA SER A 115 9.71 -10.34 8.26
C SER A 115 8.46 -9.78 7.56
N ASN A 116 7.27 -10.06 8.11
CA ASN A 116 6.01 -9.53 7.61
C ASN A 116 5.88 -8.01 7.82
N VAL A 117 6.18 -7.53 9.03
CA VAL A 117 6.08 -6.10 9.38
C VAL A 117 7.02 -5.24 8.54
N LEU A 118 8.24 -5.72 8.25
CA LEU A 118 9.16 -5.00 7.38
C LEU A 118 8.63 -4.88 5.94
N LEU A 119 8.02 -5.94 5.40
CA LEU A 119 7.38 -5.89 4.08
C LEU A 119 6.13 -5.00 4.08
N HIS A 120 5.35 -5.01 5.17
CA HIS A 120 4.24 -4.09 5.34
C HIS A 120 4.72 -2.63 5.33
N VAL A 121 5.71 -2.28 6.14
CA VAL A 121 6.30 -0.93 6.16
C VAL A 121 6.84 -0.54 4.78
N LEU A 122 7.53 -1.46 4.09
CA LEU A 122 8.00 -1.24 2.72
C LEU A 122 6.83 -0.94 1.77
N ALA A 123 5.72 -1.68 1.86
CA ALA A 123 4.54 -1.42 1.03
C ALA A 123 4.00 -0.01 1.24
N ILE A 124 3.88 0.45 2.49
CA ILE A 124 3.37 1.79 2.81
C ILE A 124 4.37 2.90 2.43
N VAL A 125 5.68 2.64 2.54
CA VAL A 125 6.71 3.55 2.01
C VAL A 125 6.58 3.69 0.49
N MET A 126 6.45 2.57 -0.24
CA MET A 126 6.25 2.59 -1.70
C MET A 126 4.95 3.30 -2.07
N LEU A 127 3.86 3.06 -1.34
CA LEU A 127 2.59 3.77 -1.51
C LEU A 127 2.80 5.29 -1.42
N ARG A 128 3.47 5.77 -0.36
CA ARG A 128 3.73 7.21 -0.21
C ARG A 128 4.59 7.76 -1.35
N VAL A 129 5.60 7.01 -1.80
CA VAL A 129 6.41 7.39 -2.97
C VAL A 129 5.55 7.51 -4.22
N ILE A 130 4.63 6.58 -4.47
CA ILE A 130 3.69 6.62 -5.59
C ILE A 130 2.80 7.87 -5.50
N ILE A 131 2.20 8.13 -4.35
CA ILE A 131 1.35 9.31 -4.12
C ILE A 131 2.14 10.60 -4.39
N ARG A 132 3.38 10.70 -3.89
CA ARG A 132 4.25 11.85 -4.12
C ARG A 132 4.61 12.04 -5.60
N ARG A 133 4.95 10.96 -6.29
CA ARG A 133 5.27 11.00 -7.74
C ARG A 133 4.07 11.38 -8.61
N SER A 134 2.86 11.17 -8.11
CA SER A 134 1.63 11.62 -8.77
C SER A 134 1.36 13.12 -8.59
N GLY A 135 2.22 13.86 -7.88
CA GLY A 135 2.11 15.31 -7.72
C GLY A 135 1.30 15.77 -6.52
N VAL A 136 1.07 14.88 -5.55
CA VAL A 136 0.40 15.21 -4.29
C VAL A 136 1.38 15.87 -3.32
N SER A 137 0.95 16.87 -2.56
CA SER A 137 1.75 17.59 -1.57
C SER A 137 2.23 16.65 -0.44
N ASN A 138 3.33 17.01 0.25
CA ASN A 138 3.90 16.17 1.32
C ASN A 138 2.90 15.91 2.45
N TRP A 139 2.13 16.91 2.86
CA TRP A 139 1.13 16.76 3.92
C TRP A 139 0.01 15.80 3.54
N LEU A 140 -0.58 15.95 2.35
CA LEU A 140 -1.64 15.05 1.90
C LEU A 140 -1.12 13.64 1.65
N ALA A 141 0.09 13.49 1.13
CA ALA A 141 0.70 12.17 0.93
C ALA A 141 0.98 11.45 2.25
N THR A 142 1.46 12.19 3.26
CA THR A 142 1.67 11.64 4.61
C THR A 142 0.34 11.30 5.28
N ALA A 143 -0.66 12.20 5.21
CA ALA A 143 -1.98 11.96 5.79
C ALA A 143 -2.71 10.78 5.14
N ALA A 144 -2.48 10.53 3.85
CA ALA A 144 -3.06 9.39 3.14
C ALA A 144 -2.34 8.07 3.44
N ALA A 145 -1.02 8.08 3.62
CA ALA A 145 -0.24 6.85 3.79
C ALA A 145 -0.02 6.45 5.25
N ALA A 146 0.27 7.40 6.16
CA ALA A 146 0.65 7.10 7.53
C ALA A 146 -0.42 6.33 8.34
N PRO A 147 -1.73 6.63 8.24
CA PRO A 147 -2.76 5.85 8.94
C PRO A 147 -2.77 4.37 8.57
N LEU A 148 -2.33 4.01 7.35
CA LEU A 148 -2.27 2.62 6.91
C LEU A 148 -1.13 1.82 7.58
N LEU A 149 -0.16 2.49 8.20
CA LEU A 149 0.88 1.81 8.99
C LEU A 149 0.30 1.03 10.18
N LEU A 150 -0.80 1.52 10.73
CA LEU A 150 -1.53 0.86 11.82
C LEU A 150 -3.03 0.80 11.46
N PHE A 151 -3.33 0.17 10.33
CA PHE A 151 -4.69 0.00 9.82
C PHE A 151 -5.36 -1.20 10.50
N GLY A 152 -6.14 -0.98 11.55
CA GLY A 152 -6.80 -2.01 12.35
C GLY A 152 -7.69 -2.96 11.55
N PRO A 153 -8.57 -2.49 10.64
CA PRO A 153 -9.35 -3.39 9.79
C PRO A 153 -8.49 -4.33 8.91
N GLY A 154 -7.21 -4.00 8.72
CA GLY A 154 -6.21 -4.83 8.05
C GLY A 154 -5.24 -5.56 8.99
N SER A 155 -5.53 -5.61 10.30
CA SER A 155 -4.65 -6.12 11.35
C SER A 155 -4.10 -7.53 11.08
N GLN A 156 -4.91 -8.45 10.55
CA GLN A 156 -4.45 -9.80 10.20
C GLN A 156 -3.29 -9.75 9.20
N ALA A 157 -3.37 -8.89 8.19
CA ALA A 157 -2.28 -8.74 7.22
C ALA A 157 -1.01 -8.15 7.85
N ILE A 158 -1.15 -7.35 8.92
CA ILE A 158 -0.03 -6.64 9.55
C ILE A 158 0.63 -7.48 10.64
N VAL A 159 -0.17 -8.13 11.50
CA VAL A 159 0.29 -8.78 12.74
C VAL A 159 0.75 -10.22 12.51
N PHE A 160 0.10 -11.00 11.63
CA PHE A 160 0.45 -12.41 11.45
C PHE A 160 1.66 -12.59 10.54
N GLY A 161 2.68 -13.34 11.04
CA GLY A 161 3.90 -13.63 10.28
C GLY A 161 3.62 -14.34 8.96
N PHE A 162 2.62 -15.23 8.93
CA PHE A 162 2.22 -15.94 7.71
C PHE A 162 1.78 -15.02 6.56
N GLN A 163 1.32 -13.83 6.88
CA GLN A 163 0.93 -12.86 5.85
C GLN A 163 2.15 -12.27 5.08
N VAL A 164 3.37 -12.69 5.41
CA VAL A 164 4.59 -12.34 4.66
C VAL A 164 4.47 -12.60 3.16
N GLY A 165 3.69 -13.61 2.76
CA GLY A 165 3.36 -13.85 1.35
C GLY A 165 2.46 -12.78 0.75
N PHE A 166 1.46 -12.35 1.52
CA PHE A 166 0.46 -11.38 1.10
C PHE A 166 1.02 -9.96 1.04
N THR A 167 1.60 -9.51 2.15
CA THR A 167 2.26 -8.19 2.26
C THR A 167 3.50 -8.10 1.36
N GLY A 168 4.27 -9.20 1.27
CA GLY A 168 5.43 -9.27 0.39
C GLY A 168 5.06 -9.13 -1.09
N SER A 169 4.03 -9.86 -1.53
CA SER A 169 3.54 -9.73 -2.91
C SER A 169 3.12 -8.29 -3.25
N LEU A 170 2.44 -7.61 -2.33
CA LEU A 170 2.08 -6.20 -2.48
C LEU A 170 3.31 -5.31 -2.48
N ALA A 171 4.21 -5.45 -1.50
CA ALA A 171 5.41 -4.61 -1.36
C ALA A 171 6.31 -4.69 -2.61
N TRP A 172 6.57 -5.91 -3.07
CA TRP A 172 7.37 -6.13 -4.27
C TRP A 172 6.67 -5.63 -5.54
N GLY A 173 5.35 -5.81 -5.64
CA GLY A 173 4.57 -5.27 -6.76
C GLY A 173 4.57 -3.74 -6.81
N LEU A 174 4.43 -3.06 -5.67
CA LEU A 174 4.57 -1.60 -5.60
C LEU A 174 6.00 -1.14 -5.87
N ALA A 175 7.02 -1.89 -5.41
CA ALA A 175 8.42 -1.62 -5.74
C ALA A 175 8.68 -1.78 -7.25
N GLN A 176 8.10 -2.81 -7.90
CA GLN A 176 8.13 -2.97 -9.34
C GLN A 176 7.56 -1.74 -10.04
N LEU A 177 6.38 -1.27 -9.61
CA LEU A 177 5.72 -0.08 -10.16
C LEU A 177 6.61 1.17 -10.04
N VAL A 178 7.17 1.41 -8.84
CA VAL A 178 8.06 2.56 -8.57
C VAL A 178 9.36 2.51 -9.40
N LEU A 179 9.94 1.32 -9.58
CA LEU A 179 11.16 1.11 -10.37
C LEU A 179 10.92 1.22 -11.87
N ALA A 180 9.81 0.68 -12.35
CA ALA A 180 9.43 0.72 -13.77
C ALA A 180 8.90 2.09 -14.22
N ASP A 181 8.55 2.98 -13.28
CA ASP A 181 8.08 4.34 -13.57
C ASP A 181 9.22 5.24 -14.03
N THR A 182 9.64 5.03 -15.26
CA THR A 182 10.69 5.80 -15.97
C THR A 182 10.21 6.22 -17.34
N GLU A 183 10.91 7.14 -17.99
CA GLU A 183 10.59 7.57 -19.36
C GLU A 183 11.45 6.83 -20.39
N GLY A 184 10.90 6.67 -21.59
CA GLY A 184 11.61 6.09 -22.73
C GLY A 184 11.69 4.57 -22.75
N GLY A 185 12.73 4.05 -23.43
CA GLY A 185 12.95 2.61 -23.60
C GLY A 185 13.45 1.88 -22.36
N PHE A 186 13.92 0.66 -22.55
CA PHE A 186 14.44 -0.21 -21.49
C PHE A 186 15.68 0.38 -20.80
N LYS A 187 15.72 0.31 -19.48
CA LYS A 187 16.82 0.80 -18.62
C LYS A 187 17.26 -0.27 -17.63
N ARG A 188 18.43 -0.12 -17.01
CA ARG A 188 18.91 -1.06 -15.95
C ARG A 188 17.94 -1.20 -14.77
N ARG A 189 17.20 -0.14 -14.46
CA ARG A 189 16.14 -0.19 -13.41
C ARG A 189 14.99 -1.13 -13.76
N ASP A 190 14.72 -1.36 -15.04
CA ASP A 190 13.68 -2.29 -15.46
C ASP A 190 14.04 -3.74 -15.10
N LEU A 191 15.34 -4.11 -15.05
CA LEU A 191 15.78 -5.43 -14.55
C LEU A 191 15.45 -5.60 -13.07
N LEU A 192 15.73 -4.57 -12.25
CA LEU A 192 15.36 -4.59 -10.82
C LEU A 192 13.85 -4.66 -10.64
N ALA A 193 13.11 -3.92 -11.47
CA ALA A 193 11.66 -3.96 -11.46
C ALA A 193 11.12 -5.36 -11.81
N LEU A 194 11.67 -6.02 -12.82
CA LEU A 194 11.31 -7.41 -13.16
C LEU A 194 11.66 -8.38 -12.04
N GLY A 195 12.82 -8.20 -11.37
CA GLY A 195 13.18 -8.95 -10.18
C GLY A 195 12.16 -8.78 -9.05
N CYS A 196 11.71 -7.55 -8.78
CA CYS A 196 10.63 -7.30 -7.82
C CYS A 196 9.31 -7.97 -8.27
N GLY A 197 8.96 -7.93 -9.56
CA GLY A 197 7.78 -8.62 -10.09
C GLY A 197 7.85 -10.13 -9.90
N LEU A 198 9.03 -10.73 -10.10
CA LEU A 198 9.25 -12.16 -9.85
C LEU A 198 9.06 -12.49 -8.36
N LEU A 199 9.63 -11.68 -7.46
CA LEU A 199 9.41 -11.84 -6.01
C LEU A 199 7.92 -11.69 -5.66
N ALA A 200 7.18 -10.79 -6.32
CA ALA A 200 5.75 -10.61 -6.08
C ALA A 200 4.94 -11.87 -6.45
N ILE A 201 5.12 -12.43 -7.66
CA ILE A 201 4.36 -13.60 -8.12
C ILE A 201 4.74 -14.89 -7.38
N THR A 202 5.95 -14.99 -6.86
CA THR A 202 6.45 -16.13 -6.08
C THR A 202 6.18 -15.98 -4.57
N SER A 203 5.63 -14.85 -4.15
CA SER A 203 5.17 -14.63 -2.77
C SER A 203 3.71 -15.01 -2.57
N SER A 204 2.82 -14.70 -3.53
CA SER A 204 1.39 -15.01 -3.47
C SER A 204 0.72 -14.77 -4.83
N GLY A 205 -0.50 -15.29 -5.03
CA GLY A 205 -1.36 -14.98 -6.18
C GLY A 205 -1.68 -13.49 -6.38
N ILE A 206 -1.50 -12.66 -5.36
CA ILE A 206 -1.60 -11.19 -5.47
C ILE A 206 -0.60 -10.64 -6.50
N GLY A 207 0.55 -11.31 -6.68
CA GLY A 207 1.53 -10.95 -7.70
C GLY A 207 0.97 -10.90 -9.11
N VAL A 208 -0.08 -11.66 -9.41
CA VAL A 208 -0.82 -11.59 -10.67
C VAL A 208 -1.52 -10.23 -10.80
N THR A 209 -2.25 -9.82 -9.76
CA THR A 209 -2.91 -8.49 -9.72
C THR A 209 -1.89 -7.36 -9.86
N THR A 210 -0.77 -7.42 -9.12
CA THR A 210 0.25 -6.36 -9.20
C THR A 210 0.98 -6.34 -10.53
N SER A 211 1.20 -7.49 -11.18
CA SER A 211 1.78 -7.56 -12.53
C SER A 211 0.86 -6.91 -13.58
N ILE A 212 -0.46 -7.13 -13.48
CA ILE A 212 -1.46 -6.47 -14.33
C ILE A 212 -1.48 -4.96 -14.04
N MET A 213 -1.47 -4.57 -12.77
CA MET A 213 -1.39 -3.17 -12.33
C MET A 213 -0.21 -2.44 -12.96
N VAL A 214 0.98 -3.03 -12.90
CA VAL A 214 2.19 -2.46 -13.52
C VAL A 214 2.03 -2.35 -15.03
N GLY A 215 1.45 -3.37 -15.67
CA GLY A 215 1.13 -3.34 -17.12
C GLY A 215 0.23 -2.16 -17.47
N ILE A 216 -0.86 -1.96 -16.75
CA ILE A 216 -1.79 -0.82 -16.96
C ILE A 216 -1.07 0.51 -16.78
N ALA A 217 -0.29 0.66 -15.70
CA ALA A 217 0.44 1.89 -15.43
C ALA A 217 1.45 2.23 -16.54
N LEU A 218 2.20 1.24 -17.01
CA LEU A 218 3.19 1.42 -18.08
C LEU A 218 2.55 1.64 -19.45
N LEU A 219 1.40 1.02 -19.72
CA LEU A 219 0.61 1.29 -20.92
C LEU A 219 0.19 2.76 -20.98
N LEU A 220 -0.26 3.31 -19.87
CA LEU A 220 -0.64 4.71 -19.75
C LEU A 220 0.58 5.65 -19.76
N ARG A 221 1.70 5.26 -19.14
CA ARG A 221 2.85 6.14 -18.88
C ARG A 221 3.94 6.07 -19.94
N ARG A 222 4.28 4.90 -20.42
CA ARG A 222 5.42 4.68 -21.34
C ARG A 222 4.93 4.28 -22.73
N ASN A 223 4.72 2.99 -22.91
CA ASN A 223 4.24 2.41 -24.17
C ASN A 223 3.85 0.93 -23.98
N TRP A 224 3.16 0.36 -24.96
CA TRP A 224 2.70 -1.02 -24.91
C TRP A 224 3.82 -2.07 -24.81
N ARG A 225 5.02 -1.79 -25.38
CA ARG A 225 6.16 -2.74 -25.33
C ARG A 225 6.68 -2.89 -23.92
N MET A 226 6.80 -1.78 -23.18
CA MET A 226 7.23 -1.82 -21.78
C MET A 226 6.14 -2.43 -20.87
N ALA A 227 4.87 -2.14 -21.14
CA ALA A 227 3.76 -2.78 -20.45
C ALA A 227 3.80 -4.31 -20.65
N ALA A 228 3.96 -4.77 -21.90
CA ALA A 228 4.07 -6.18 -22.22
C ALA A 228 5.31 -6.84 -21.57
N LEU A 229 6.46 -6.18 -21.61
CA LEU A 229 7.71 -6.69 -21.01
C LEU A 229 7.59 -6.91 -19.50
N HIS A 230 6.93 -5.99 -18.79
CA HIS A 230 6.80 -6.06 -17.33
C HIS A 230 5.65 -6.93 -16.84
N SER A 231 4.73 -7.34 -17.71
CA SER A 231 3.54 -8.11 -17.32
C SER A 231 3.52 -9.51 -17.94
N ILE A 232 3.69 -9.63 -19.25
CA ILE A 232 3.49 -10.90 -19.98
C ILE A 232 4.45 -12.01 -19.48
N PRO A 233 5.77 -11.78 -19.31
CA PRO A 233 6.66 -12.83 -18.82
C PRO A 233 6.28 -13.31 -17.41
N LEU A 234 5.94 -12.38 -16.50
CA LEU A 234 5.58 -12.72 -15.13
C LEU A 234 4.26 -13.52 -15.08
N LEU A 235 3.26 -13.06 -15.81
CA LEU A 235 1.97 -13.76 -15.92
C LEU A 235 2.14 -15.14 -16.60
N GLY A 236 3.02 -15.23 -17.62
CA GLY A 236 3.34 -16.49 -18.28
C GLY A 236 4.03 -17.48 -17.35
N ILE A 237 5.03 -17.03 -16.58
CA ILE A 237 5.72 -17.86 -15.58
C ILE A 237 4.70 -18.38 -14.54
N TYR A 238 3.84 -17.50 -14.01
CA TYR A 238 2.82 -17.90 -13.05
C TYR A 238 1.81 -18.89 -13.65
N ALA A 239 1.38 -18.67 -14.89
CA ALA A 239 0.44 -19.56 -15.59
C ALA A 239 1.05 -20.94 -15.88
N ILE A 240 2.33 -21.00 -16.27
CA ILE A 240 3.06 -22.26 -16.48
C ILE A 240 3.15 -23.02 -15.15
N TRP A 241 3.59 -22.33 -14.08
CA TRP A 241 3.63 -22.93 -12.74
C TRP A 241 2.26 -23.47 -12.32
N ALA A 242 1.20 -22.68 -12.45
CA ALA A 242 -0.15 -23.09 -12.06
C ALA A 242 -0.65 -24.32 -12.83
N ARG A 243 -0.24 -24.45 -14.09
CA ARG A 243 -0.59 -25.64 -14.90
C ARG A 243 0.22 -26.88 -14.52
N VAL A 244 1.51 -26.73 -14.26
CA VAL A 244 2.42 -27.83 -13.91
C VAL A 244 2.05 -28.39 -12.53
N GLU A 245 1.84 -27.52 -11.57
CA GLU A 245 1.53 -27.92 -10.19
C GLU A 245 0.03 -28.23 -9.98
N HIS A 246 -0.78 -28.17 -11.05
CA HIS A 246 -2.24 -28.36 -10.98
C HIS A 246 -2.87 -27.44 -9.89
N ALA A 247 -2.28 -26.25 -9.69
CA ALA A 247 -2.74 -25.30 -8.72
C ALA A 247 -4.18 -24.88 -9.07
N SER A 248 -5.13 -25.38 -8.31
CA SER A 248 -6.53 -25.01 -8.44
C SER A 248 -6.77 -23.68 -7.72
N SER A 249 -7.79 -22.95 -8.16
CA SER A 249 -8.29 -21.77 -7.42
C SER A 249 -8.94 -22.12 -6.07
N GLY A 250 -8.71 -23.31 -5.57
CA GLY A 250 -8.93 -23.73 -4.19
C GLY A 250 -10.39 -24.01 -3.81
N SER A 251 -11.34 -23.94 -4.73
CA SER A 251 -12.71 -24.30 -4.36
C SER A 251 -13.15 -25.59 -5.03
N GLN A 252 -13.48 -26.59 -4.21
CA GLN A 252 -14.28 -27.74 -4.62
C GLN A 252 -15.76 -27.34 -4.87
N VAL A 253 -16.10 -26.10 -4.60
CA VAL A 253 -17.45 -25.54 -4.70
C VAL A 253 -17.54 -24.76 -6.01
N GLY A 254 -17.84 -25.40 -7.11
CA GLY A 254 -18.21 -24.86 -8.40
C GLY A 254 -17.69 -23.45 -8.80
N ARG A 255 -17.98 -23.00 -9.99
CA ARG A 255 -17.66 -21.63 -10.43
C ARG A 255 -18.79 -20.68 -10.02
N PRO A 256 -18.46 -19.43 -9.57
CA PRO A 256 -19.49 -18.43 -9.30
C PRO A 256 -20.26 -18.09 -10.58
N SER A 257 -21.54 -17.79 -10.42
CA SER A 257 -22.30 -17.08 -11.44
C SER A 257 -21.82 -15.63 -11.54
N ALA A 258 -22.09 -14.96 -12.64
CA ALA A 258 -21.77 -13.53 -12.80
C ALA A 258 -22.38 -12.67 -11.69
N MET A 259 -23.60 -12.99 -11.24
CA MET A 259 -24.29 -12.25 -10.18
C MET A 259 -23.61 -12.44 -8.80
N GLU A 260 -23.15 -13.65 -8.49
CA GLU A 260 -22.39 -13.92 -7.26
C GLU A 260 -21.05 -13.17 -7.25
N LEU A 261 -20.36 -13.13 -8.39
CA LEU A 261 -19.12 -12.38 -8.52
C LEU A 261 -19.36 -10.87 -8.37
N ILE A 262 -20.41 -10.31 -8.99
CA ILE A 262 -20.79 -8.91 -8.85
C ILE A 262 -21.13 -8.57 -7.38
N ARG A 263 -21.85 -9.46 -6.69
CA ARG A 263 -22.16 -9.27 -5.26
C ARG A 263 -20.89 -9.28 -4.42
N TRP A 264 -20.00 -10.24 -4.64
CA TRP A 264 -18.71 -10.30 -3.96
C TRP A 264 -17.88 -9.03 -4.17
N ASP A 265 -17.74 -8.58 -5.42
CA ASP A 265 -16.97 -7.38 -5.75
C ASP A 265 -17.56 -6.13 -5.07
N ARG A 266 -18.90 -5.99 -5.12
CA ARG A 266 -19.61 -4.92 -4.43
C ARG A 266 -19.35 -4.95 -2.91
N ASP A 267 -19.49 -6.12 -2.29
CA ASP A 267 -19.40 -6.27 -0.84
C ASP A 267 -17.97 -6.00 -0.34
N THR A 268 -16.96 -6.48 -1.06
CA THR A 268 -15.56 -6.25 -0.74
C THR A 268 -15.17 -4.77 -0.91
N ILE A 269 -15.60 -4.14 -1.99
CA ILE A 269 -15.31 -2.72 -2.26
C ILE A 269 -16.06 -1.83 -1.27
N ALA A 270 -17.36 -2.07 -1.04
CA ALA A 270 -18.15 -1.30 -0.08
C ALA A 270 -17.58 -1.41 1.34
N ALA A 271 -17.16 -2.62 1.75
CA ALA A 271 -16.52 -2.85 3.03
C ALA A 271 -15.21 -2.03 3.16
N THR A 272 -14.41 -1.93 2.09
CA THR A 272 -13.18 -1.14 2.10
C THR A 272 -13.44 0.33 2.37
N PHE A 273 -14.47 0.93 1.72
CA PHE A 273 -14.86 2.31 2.00
C PHE A 273 -15.39 2.50 3.42
N ALA A 274 -16.19 1.56 3.92
CA ALA A 274 -16.73 1.60 5.26
C ALA A 274 -15.63 1.53 6.32
N GLU A 275 -14.69 0.62 6.18
CA GLU A 275 -13.60 0.40 7.14
C GLU A 275 -12.51 1.47 7.08
N LEU A 276 -12.22 2.05 5.92
CA LEU A 276 -11.34 3.23 5.83
C LEU A 276 -11.90 4.42 6.57
N ALA A 277 -13.21 4.57 6.56
CA ALA A 277 -13.91 5.68 7.19
C ALA A 277 -14.24 5.42 8.68
N HIS A 278 -14.45 4.17 9.04
CA HIS A 278 -14.90 3.67 10.34
C HIS A 278 -16.21 4.27 10.87
N ILE A 279 -16.63 5.38 10.31
CA ILE A 279 -17.90 6.07 10.58
C ILE A 279 -18.65 6.18 9.26
N GLY A 280 -19.86 5.65 9.17
CA GLY A 280 -20.61 5.54 7.91
C GLY A 280 -20.70 6.85 7.11
N VAL A 281 -20.85 8.01 7.79
CA VAL A 281 -20.86 9.32 7.14
C VAL A 281 -19.53 9.64 6.46
N LEU A 282 -18.38 9.26 7.06
CA LEU A 282 -17.06 9.52 6.48
C LEU A 282 -16.83 8.67 5.22
N GLY A 283 -17.41 7.47 5.12
CA GLY A 283 -17.38 6.66 3.90
C GLY A 283 -18.00 7.39 2.72
N TRP A 284 -19.14 8.02 2.92
CA TRP A 284 -19.78 8.85 1.89
C TRP A 284 -18.97 10.10 1.56
N LEU A 285 -18.25 10.69 2.54
CA LEU A 285 -17.35 11.82 2.27
C LEU A 285 -16.15 11.40 1.40
N ILE A 286 -15.61 10.17 1.54
CA ILE A 286 -14.58 9.64 0.63
C ILE A 286 -15.17 9.53 -0.79
N VAL A 287 -16.37 8.98 -0.95
CA VAL A 287 -17.05 8.90 -2.25
C VAL A 287 -17.27 10.30 -2.84
N ALA A 288 -17.78 11.24 -2.04
CA ALA A 288 -17.97 12.62 -2.47
C ALA A 288 -16.63 13.28 -2.88
N LEU A 289 -15.57 13.06 -2.11
CA LEU A 289 -14.23 13.54 -2.44
C LEU A 289 -13.73 12.99 -3.78
N LEU A 290 -13.96 11.70 -4.05
CA LEU A 290 -13.60 11.08 -5.33
C LEU A 290 -14.38 11.73 -6.48
N VAL A 291 -15.70 11.87 -6.35
CA VAL A 291 -16.54 12.48 -7.39
C VAL A 291 -16.13 13.94 -7.66
N VAL A 292 -16.00 14.74 -6.60
CA VAL A 292 -15.62 16.15 -6.72
C VAL A 292 -14.19 16.28 -7.24
N GLY A 293 -13.24 15.49 -6.73
CA GLY A 293 -11.84 15.55 -7.14
C GLY A 293 -11.65 15.18 -8.61
N VAL A 294 -12.33 14.13 -9.09
CA VAL A 294 -12.32 13.76 -10.51
C VAL A 294 -12.97 14.84 -11.38
N ALA A 295 -14.11 15.38 -10.95
CA ALA A 295 -14.77 16.47 -11.69
C ALA A 295 -13.88 17.73 -11.80
N LEU A 296 -13.16 18.08 -10.73
CA LEU A 296 -12.20 19.18 -10.73
C LEU A 296 -10.97 18.89 -11.61
N ALA A 297 -10.53 17.63 -11.68
CA ALA A 297 -9.40 17.23 -12.52
C ALA A 297 -9.75 17.32 -14.02
N ILE A 298 -10.97 16.96 -14.43
CA ILE A 298 -11.40 16.94 -15.84
C ILE A 298 -11.38 18.33 -16.48
N GLY A 299 -11.75 19.38 -15.76
CA GLY A 299 -11.75 20.75 -16.29
C GLY A 299 -10.37 21.17 -16.83
N PRO A 300 -9.32 21.18 -15.99
CA PRO A 300 -7.96 21.51 -16.41
C PRO A 300 -7.34 20.53 -17.44
N TRP A 301 -7.87 19.31 -17.58
CA TRP A 301 -7.36 18.37 -18.61
C TRP A 301 -7.55 18.87 -20.04
N ARG A 302 -8.53 19.72 -20.27
CA ARG A 302 -8.77 20.32 -21.60
C ARG A 302 -7.63 21.23 -22.04
N ASP A 303 -6.95 21.86 -21.07
CA ASP A 303 -5.90 22.85 -21.32
C ASP A 303 -4.49 22.27 -21.13
N LYS A 304 -4.37 21.05 -20.57
CA LYS A 304 -3.08 20.39 -20.33
C LYS A 304 -2.74 19.39 -21.43
N PRO A 305 -1.43 19.28 -21.79
CA PRO A 305 -0.98 18.22 -22.68
C PRO A 305 -1.30 16.86 -22.08
N TRP A 306 -1.77 15.94 -22.92
CA TRP A 306 -2.12 14.57 -22.51
C TRP A 306 -0.99 13.84 -21.77
N ASP A 307 0.27 14.13 -22.14
CA ASP A 307 1.45 13.56 -21.48
C ASP A 307 1.59 13.97 -20.02
N GLU A 308 1.21 15.20 -19.67
CA GLU A 308 1.22 15.65 -18.27
C GLU A 308 0.15 14.93 -17.44
N ILE A 309 -1.05 14.79 -17.98
CA ILE A 309 -2.16 14.06 -17.34
C ILE A 309 -1.74 12.61 -17.07
N ARG A 310 -1.20 11.92 -18.08
CA ARG A 310 -0.71 10.55 -17.97
C ARG A 310 0.38 10.42 -16.90
N ARG A 311 1.31 11.37 -16.83
CA ARG A 311 2.38 11.35 -15.82
C ARG A 311 1.84 11.36 -14.38
N GLN A 312 0.80 12.10 -14.11
CA GLN A 312 0.21 12.24 -12.79
C GLN A 312 -0.75 11.10 -12.45
N TRP A 313 -1.57 10.66 -13.39
CA TRP A 313 -2.71 9.77 -13.13
C TRP A 313 -2.45 8.30 -13.47
N ALA A 314 -1.39 7.95 -14.21
CA ALA A 314 -1.16 6.57 -14.62
C ALA A 314 -1.09 5.57 -13.45
N MET A 315 -0.29 5.85 -12.43
CA MET A 315 -0.17 4.97 -11.26
C MET A 315 -1.45 4.93 -10.41
N PRO A 316 -2.06 6.08 -10.02
CA PRO A 316 -3.31 6.07 -9.28
C PRO A 316 -4.45 5.34 -9.99
N VAL A 317 -4.61 5.54 -11.30
CA VAL A 317 -5.62 4.85 -12.11
C VAL A 317 -5.35 3.36 -12.19
N ALA A 318 -4.10 2.94 -12.43
CA ALA A 318 -3.74 1.53 -12.46
C ALA A 318 -4.03 0.84 -11.12
N MET A 319 -3.69 1.47 -10.00
CA MET A 319 -3.98 0.95 -8.67
C MET A 319 -5.49 0.88 -8.40
N PHE A 320 -6.25 1.90 -8.79
CA PHE A 320 -7.70 1.91 -8.65
C PHE A 320 -8.38 0.80 -9.47
N VAL A 321 -7.98 0.61 -10.73
CA VAL A 321 -8.50 -0.49 -11.58
C VAL A 321 -8.17 -1.84 -10.96
N SER A 322 -7.01 -1.96 -10.31
CA SER A 322 -6.57 -3.20 -9.69
C SER A 322 -7.41 -3.62 -8.47
N ILE A 323 -8.20 -2.71 -7.88
CA ILE A 323 -9.18 -3.03 -6.85
C ILE A 323 -10.22 -4.02 -7.42
N PHE A 324 -10.75 -3.74 -8.59
CA PHE A 324 -11.75 -4.59 -9.25
C PHE A 324 -11.14 -5.93 -9.70
N ILE A 325 -9.91 -5.89 -10.25
CA ILE A 325 -9.19 -7.11 -10.66
C ILE A 325 -8.96 -8.01 -9.44
N PHE A 326 -8.50 -7.44 -8.33
CA PHE A 326 -8.27 -8.20 -7.10
C PHE A 326 -9.57 -8.75 -6.50
N ALA A 327 -10.63 -7.92 -6.44
CA ALA A 327 -11.93 -8.36 -5.93
C ALA A 327 -12.47 -9.54 -6.76
N SER A 328 -12.48 -9.42 -8.09
CA SER A 328 -12.95 -10.49 -8.97
C SER A 328 -12.09 -11.76 -8.89
N MET A 329 -10.75 -11.63 -8.81
CA MET A 329 -9.87 -12.78 -8.65
C MET A 329 -10.11 -13.52 -7.31
N THR A 330 -10.28 -12.78 -6.22
CA THR A 330 -10.61 -13.38 -4.92
C THR A 330 -12.01 -13.96 -4.89
N GLY A 331 -12.98 -13.30 -5.54
CA GLY A 331 -14.34 -13.77 -5.73
C GLY A 331 -14.39 -15.10 -6.46
N MET A 332 -13.62 -15.29 -7.52
CA MET A 332 -13.55 -16.56 -8.24
C MET A 332 -13.14 -17.74 -7.36
N GLY A 333 -12.32 -17.51 -6.33
CA GLY A 333 -11.88 -18.57 -5.42
C GLY A 333 -12.61 -18.65 -4.08
N ARG A 334 -13.39 -17.62 -3.70
CA ARG A 334 -13.91 -17.47 -2.32
C ARG A 334 -15.37 -17.01 -2.22
N TRP A 335 -16.09 -16.84 -3.34
CA TRP A 335 -17.46 -16.35 -3.39
C TRP A 335 -18.42 -17.08 -2.43
N PHE A 336 -18.19 -18.37 -2.21
CA PHE A 336 -19.00 -19.22 -1.34
C PHE A 336 -18.91 -18.84 0.15
N SER A 337 -17.91 -18.09 0.58
CA SER A 337 -17.81 -17.59 1.96
C SER A 337 -18.68 -16.34 2.21
N GLY A 338 -19.40 -15.84 1.20
CA GLY A 338 -20.38 -14.79 1.31
C GLY A 338 -19.78 -13.45 1.78
N GLU A 339 -20.61 -12.58 2.35
CA GLU A 339 -20.23 -11.25 2.82
C GLU A 339 -19.10 -11.28 3.86
N ALA A 340 -19.13 -12.23 4.79
CA ALA A 340 -18.08 -12.38 5.82
C ALA A 340 -16.70 -12.65 5.21
N GLY A 341 -16.65 -13.46 4.15
CA GLY A 341 -15.42 -13.70 3.40
C GLY A 341 -14.95 -12.47 2.63
N ALA A 342 -15.89 -11.75 2.01
CA ALA A 342 -15.62 -10.52 1.27
C ALA A 342 -15.03 -9.42 2.18
N ARG A 343 -15.40 -9.37 3.45
CA ARG A 343 -14.92 -8.46 4.49
C ARG A 343 -13.67 -8.95 5.23
N SER A 344 -12.98 -9.97 4.70
CA SER A 344 -11.75 -10.48 5.33
C SER A 344 -10.69 -9.37 5.48
N SER A 345 -10.14 -9.22 6.69
CA SER A 345 -9.16 -8.18 7.08
C SER A 345 -8.02 -8.02 6.06
N ARG A 346 -7.46 -9.13 5.57
CA ARG A 346 -6.39 -9.11 4.56
C ARG A 346 -6.82 -8.51 3.21
N TYR A 347 -8.10 -8.67 2.81
CA TYR A 347 -8.60 -8.09 1.55
C TYR A 347 -8.84 -6.60 1.70
N LEU A 348 -9.40 -6.19 2.84
CA LEU A 348 -9.58 -4.78 3.20
C LEU A 348 -8.24 -4.02 3.21
N TYR A 349 -7.19 -4.64 3.79
CA TYR A 349 -5.85 -4.08 3.79
C TYR A 349 -5.33 -3.79 2.37
N LEU A 350 -5.39 -4.78 1.49
CA LEU A 350 -4.88 -4.62 0.12
C LEU A 350 -5.66 -3.55 -0.64
N GLN A 351 -6.98 -3.61 -0.56
CA GLN A 351 -7.84 -2.66 -1.28
C GLN A 351 -7.69 -1.25 -0.75
N ALA A 352 -7.51 -1.06 0.56
CA ALA A 352 -7.21 0.24 1.15
C ALA A 352 -5.91 0.82 0.57
N VAL A 353 -4.84 0.02 0.50
CA VAL A 353 -3.56 0.46 -0.11
C VAL A 353 -3.74 0.84 -1.59
N LEU A 354 -4.51 0.05 -2.35
CA LEU A 354 -4.76 0.33 -3.77
C LEU A 354 -5.64 1.58 -4.00
N LEU A 355 -6.55 1.88 -3.07
CA LEU A 355 -7.48 3.01 -3.16
C LEU A 355 -6.82 4.36 -2.84
N MET A 356 -5.89 4.39 -1.89
CA MET A 356 -5.36 5.65 -1.34
C MET A 356 -4.70 6.58 -2.34
N PRO A 357 -4.00 6.14 -3.41
CA PRO A 357 -3.43 7.08 -4.38
C PRO A 357 -4.48 7.93 -5.10
N VAL A 358 -5.61 7.35 -5.49
CA VAL A 358 -6.67 8.11 -6.15
C VAL A 358 -7.39 9.04 -5.16
N VAL A 359 -7.58 8.61 -3.92
CA VAL A 359 -8.13 9.47 -2.84
C VAL A 359 -7.21 10.67 -2.60
N ALA A 360 -5.90 10.44 -2.48
CA ALA A 360 -4.92 11.51 -2.28
C ALA A 360 -4.85 12.48 -3.47
N MET A 361 -4.96 11.97 -4.71
CA MET A 361 -5.03 12.80 -5.90
C MET A 361 -6.28 13.68 -5.91
N CYS A 362 -7.43 13.12 -5.61
CA CYS A 362 -8.68 13.89 -5.54
C CYS A 362 -8.62 14.95 -4.43
N ALA A 363 -8.06 14.63 -3.27
CA ALA A 363 -7.81 15.60 -2.21
C ALA A 363 -6.87 16.73 -2.68
N GLN A 364 -5.84 16.40 -3.47
CA GLN A 364 -4.92 17.38 -4.05
C GLN A 364 -5.64 18.32 -5.05
N GLU A 365 -6.54 17.81 -5.88
CA GLU A 365 -7.32 18.67 -6.81
C GLU A 365 -8.26 19.61 -6.05
N VAL A 366 -8.91 19.14 -4.99
CA VAL A 366 -9.70 20.01 -4.10
C VAL A 366 -8.82 21.06 -3.44
N ALA A 367 -7.63 20.68 -2.93
CA ALA A 367 -6.67 21.60 -2.31
C ALA A 367 -6.11 22.63 -3.32
N ARG A 368 -5.91 22.26 -4.59
CA ARG A 368 -5.49 23.18 -5.65
C ARG A 368 -6.56 24.25 -5.92
N ARG A 369 -7.83 23.84 -5.91
CA ARG A 369 -8.96 24.76 -6.15
C ARG A 369 -9.26 25.64 -4.94
N TRP A 370 -9.10 25.09 -3.73
CA TRP A 370 -9.38 25.76 -2.45
C TRP A 370 -8.27 25.48 -1.44
N ALA A 371 -7.17 26.23 -1.52
CA ALA A 371 -5.97 26.00 -0.70
C ALA A 371 -6.26 26.03 0.82
N ARG A 372 -7.28 26.80 1.25
CA ARG A 372 -7.70 26.89 2.65
C ARG A 372 -8.27 25.56 3.19
N LEU A 373 -8.72 24.65 2.33
CA LEU A 373 -9.23 23.34 2.72
C LEU A 373 -8.12 22.31 2.97
N THR A 374 -6.87 22.60 2.60
CA THR A 374 -5.76 21.65 2.79
C THR A 374 -5.65 21.12 4.23
N PRO A 375 -5.69 21.95 5.29
CA PRO A 375 -5.65 21.44 6.66
C PRO A 375 -6.86 20.54 7.00
N VAL A 376 -8.05 20.91 6.50
CA VAL A 376 -9.28 20.12 6.71
C VAL A 376 -9.16 18.74 6.06
N LEU A 377 -8.61 18.68 4.83
CA LEU A 377 -8.39 17.41 4.11
C LEU A 377 -7.36 16.54 4.82
N VAL A 378 -6.28 17.16 5.34
CA VAL A 378 -5.27 16.43 6.14
C VAL A 378 -5.92 15.84 7.39
N VAL A 379 -6.69 16.63 8.13
CA VAL A 379 -7.41 16.18 9.33
C VAL A 379 -8.40 15.06 8.97
N ALA A 380 -9.19 15.24 7.91
CA ALA A 380 -10.18 14.25 7.47
C ALA A 380 -9.56 12.90 7.10
N LEU A 381 -8.36 12.89 6.50
CA LEU A 381 -7.62 11.67 6.16
C LEU A 381 -7.03 10.96 7.40
N VAL A 382 -6.72 11.71 8.46
CA VAL A 382 -6.15 11.17 9.70
C VAL A 382 -7.22 10.85 10.75
N LEU A 383 -8.39 11.49 10.66
CA LEU A 383 -9.47 11.38 11.65
C LEU A 383 -9.90 9.92 11.96
N PRO A 384 -9.96 8.99 10.99
CA PRO A 384 -10.29 7.59 11.28
C PRO A 384 -9.22 6.84 12.08
N PHE A 385 -7.99 7.36 12.20
CA PHE A 385 -6.85 6.66 12.79
C PHE A 385 -7.08 6.17 14.24
N PRO A 386 -7.62 6.97 15.18
CA PRO A 386 -7.90 6.48 16.54
C PRO A 386 -8.87 5.29 16.57
N PHE A 387 -9.87 5.31 15.70
CA PHE A 387 -10.84 4.20 15.58
C PHE A 387 -10.19 2.97 14.94
N ASN A 388 -9.28 3.16 13.99
CA ASN A 388 -8.51 2.08 13.40
C ASN A 388 -7.63 1.37 14.44
N LEU A 389 -7.07 2.09 15.41
CA LEU A 389 -6.28 1.48 16.48
C LEU A 389 -7.12 0.57 17.37
N SER A 390 -8.38 0.93 17.68
CA SER A 390 -9.26 0.07 18.49
C SER A 390 -9.56 -1.26 17.79
N ALA A 391 -9.63 -1.29 16.48
CA ALA A 391 -9.87 -2.50 15.71
C ALA A 391 -8.71 -3.52 15.75
N PHE A 392 -7.51 -3.12 16.16
CA PHE A 392 -6.43 -4.07 16.47
C PHE A 392 -6.77 -4.96 17.66
N ASP A 393 -7.49 -4.46 18.65
CA ASP A 393 -7.82 -5.21 19.87
C ASP A 393 -8.80 -6.36 19.60
N ASP A 394 -9.68 -6.23 18.62
CA ASP A 394 -10.67 -7.25 18.25
C ASP A 394 -10.00 -8.51 17.67
N ASP A 395 -8.96 -8.36 16.86
CA ASP A 395 -8.21 -9.48 16.27
C ASP A 395 -7.18 -10.09 17.24
N ILE A 396 -6.68 -9.32 18.21
CA ILE A 396 -5.74 -9.79 19.24
C ILE A 396 -6.40 -10.83 20.18
N GLY A 397 -7.72 -10.84 20.30
CA GLY A 397 -8.48 -11.87 21.04
C GLY A 397 -8.17 -13.30 20.59
N LEU A 398 -7.79 -13.51 19.34
CA LEU A 398 -7.29 -14.80 18.84
C LEU A 398 -5.95 -15.19 19.48
N GLY A 399 -5.10 -14.24 19.86
CA GLY A 399 -3.78 -14.50 20.46
C GLY A 399 -3.84 -15.25 21.80
N LYS A 400 -4.88 -15.05 22.61
CA LYS A 400 -5.02 -15.75 23.91
C LYS A 400 -5.15 -17.26 23.73
N SER A 401 -5.85 -17.73 22.70
CA SER A 401 -5.98 -19.16 22.39
C SER A 401 -4.65 -19.78 21.95
N PHE A 402 -3.73 -18.97 21.39
CA PHE A 402 -2.43 -19.44 20.93
C PHE A 402 -1.41 -19.60 22.06
N VAL A 403 -1.53 -18.83 23.15
CA VAL A 403 -0.67 -18.98 24.33
C VAL A 403 -0.87 -20.36 24.96
N GLU A 404 -2.09 -20.87 25.03
CA GLU A 404 -2.38 -22.21 25.54
C GLU A 404 -1.87 -23.31 24.59
N GLN A 405 -2.10 -23.16 23.29
CA GLN A 405 -1.56 -24.08 22.27
C GLN A 405 -0.02 -24.11 22.33
N ARG A 406 0.63 -22.96 22.48
CA ARG A 406 2.07 -22.84 22.61
C ARG A 406 2.59 -23.64 23.80
N LYS A 407 1.97 -23.49 24.98
CA LYS A 407 2.34 -24.25 26.19
C LYS A 407 2.23 -25.76 25.92
N TYR A 408 1.12 -26.19 25.34
CA TYR A 408 0.88 -27.60 25.04
C TYR A 408 1.92 -28.16 24.05
N ILE A 409 2.16 -27.51 22.93
CA ILE A 409 3.10 -27.96 21.91
C ILE A 409 4.55 -28.00 22.44
N LEU A 410 5.00 -26.94 23.13
CA LEU A 410 6.36 -26.89 23.67
C LEU A 410 6.58 -27.93 24.79
N THR A 411 5.58 -28.20 25.61
CA THR A 411 5.70 -29.22 26.68
C THR A 411 5.65 -30.65 26.15
N THR A 412 4.98 -30.88 25.02
CA THR A 412 4.92 -32.22 24.38
C THR A 412 6.09 -32.46 23.41
N ALA A 413 6.62 -31.46 22.75
CA ALA A 413 7.77 -31.58 21.84
C ALA A 413 9.12 -31.79 22.56
N VAL A 414 9.20 -31.52 23.84
CA VAL A 414 10.40 -31.70 24.68
C VAL A 414 10.45 -33.10 25.33
N ARG A 415 9.42 -33.92 25.12
CA ARG A 415 9.39 -35.32 25.56
C ARG A 415 9.61 -36.27 24.39
#